data_d8e458a1b761dbbcd4af0fc279490589
#
_entry.id   d8e458a1b761dbbcd4af0fc279490589
#
_cell.length_a   1.000
_cell.length_b   1.000
_cell.length_c   1.000
_cell.angle_alpha   90.00
_cell.angle_beta   90.00
_cell.angle_gamma   90.00
#
_symmetry.space_group_name_H-M   'P 1'
#
loop_
_entity.id
_entity.type
_entity.pdbx_description
1 polymer ?
#
loop_
_entity_poly.entity_id
_entity_poly.type
_entity_poly.pdbx_seq_one_letter_code
_entity_poly.pdbx_strand_id
1 'polypeptide(L)'
;RNVLAEMRDQWLYARLIDHDRYALGQGHIDLRLFNTYDNAARLLVRSLHLPPGPEIDPGAFVLVGFGGMGQQLLLQIVRAAPAALGSKTRIVVFDRAAEQHRDQFFQAYPALAELADVEFIGVDISHDTPQVWLTVERALRGRPLMGAAVCLSSDQSALYAALSLRRHLDDLARVHVPVFVRLARHRHLGEFAGGLARMSIARDRLKVFGGLEELLRPDILLEGKLDRLAITFHEHWLKLIPAGRDGGPGARAWH
;
A
#
# COMPACT_ATOMS: atom_id res chain seq x y z
N ARG A 1 15.57 4.30 -27.82
CA ARG A 1 14.12 4.50 -27.61
C ARG A 1 13.79 3.96 -26.24
N ASN A 2 13.10 4.75 -25.42
CA ASN A 2 12.61 4.30 -24.11
C ASN A 2 11.26 3.60 -24.32
N VAL A 3 11.14 2.40 -23.79
CA VAL A 3 9.89 1.61 -23.76
C VAL A 3 9.50 1.42 -22.30
N LEU A 4 8.26 1.76 -21.98
CA LEU A 4 7.67 1.53 -20.66
C LEU A 4 6.70 0.35 -20.76
N ALA A 5 6.85 -0.63 -19.87
CA ALA A 5 5.95 -1.77 -19.81
C ALA A 5 5.39 -1.94 -18.39
N GLU A 6 4.05 -1.99 -18.30
CA GLU A 6 3.37 -2.30 -17.04
C GLU A 6 3.45 -3.80 -16.74
N MET A 7 3.90 -4.15 -15.57
CA MET A 7 3.95 -5.51 -15.05
C MET A 7 3.14 -5.59 -13.77
N ARG A 8 1.92 -6.13 -13.84
CA ARG A 8 1.02 -6.24 -12.67
C ARG A 8 1.29 -7.47 -11.82
N ASP A 9 1.83 -8.52 -12.44
CA ASP A 9 2.30 -9.69 -11.69
C ASP A 9 3.52 -9.29 -10.87
N GLN A 10 3.33 -9.24 -9.56
CA GLN A 10 4.32 -8.76 -8.62
C GLN A 10 5.55 -9.67 -8.55
N TRP A 11 5.35 -10.97 -8.62
CA TRP A 11 6.43 -11.94 -8.53
C TRP A 11 7.29 -11.92 -9.80
N LEU A 12 6.64 -11.81 -10.96
CA LEU A 12 7.33 -11.67 -12.23
C LEU A 12 8.06 -10.32 -12.31
N TYR A 13 7.41 -9.22 -11.87
CA TYR A 13 8.01 -7.91 -11.79
C TYR A 13 9.29 -7.90 -10.94
N ALA A 14 9.24 -8.45 -9.73
CA ALA A 14 10.40 -8.52 -8.84
C ALA A 14 11.55 -9.31 -9.46
N ARG A 15 11.27 -10.42 -10.16
CA ARG A 15 12.30 -11.22 -10.83
C ARG A 15 12.88 -10.55 -12.06
N LEU A 16 12.06 -9.88 -12.86
CA LEU A 16 12.52 -9.24 -14.09
C LEU A 16 13.29 -7.96 -13.81
N ILE A 17 12.93 -7.19 -12.79
CA ILE A 17 13.65 -5.96 -12.45
C ILE A 17 15.10 -6.23 -12.04
N ASP A 18 15.36 -7.39 -11.44
CA ASP A 18 16.72 -7.83 -11.14
C ASP A 18 17.47 -8.31 -12.40
N HIS A 19 16.74 -8.87 -13.37
CA HIS A 19 17.32 -9.35 -14.64
C HIS A 19 17.60 -8.23 -15.64
N ASP A 20 16.74 -7.22 -15.72
CA ASP A 20 16.85 -6.10 -16.67
C ASP A 20 18.13 -5.30 -16.46
N ARG A 21 18.65 -5.24 -15.23
CA ARG A 21 19.93 -4.60 -14.96
C ARG A 21 21.14 -5.27 -15.66
N TYR A 22 20.98 -6.52 -16.08
CA TYR A 22 22.08 -7.31 -16.67
C TYR A 22 21.93 -7.62 -18.15
N ALA A 23 20.73 -7.68 -18.69
CA ALA A 23 20.48 -8.26 -20.01
C ALA A 23 20.18 -7.24 -21.12
N LEU A 24 19.68 -6.06 -20.82
CA LEU A 24 19.16 -5.11 -21.81
C LEU A 24 20.12 -3.96 -22.17
N GLY A 25 21.25 -3.85 -21.51
CA GLY A 25 22.23 -2.78 -21.71
C GLY A 25 23.02 -2.82 -23.02
N GLN A 26 22.81 -3.80 -23.88
CA GLN A 26 23.51 -3.93 -25.18
C GLN A 26 22.68 -3.54 -26.41
N GLY A 27 21.45 -3.07 -26.24
CA GLY A 27 20.56 -2.72 -27.33
C GLY A 27 20.14 -1.24 -27.33
N HIS A 28 19.68 -0.76 -28.50
CA HIS A 28 19.16 0.62 -28.67
C HIS A 28 17.79 0.87 -28.00
N ILE A 29 17.30 -0.04 -27.14
CA ILE A 29 16.02 0.04 -26.45
C ILE A 29 16.28 0.03 -24.95
N ASP A 30 15.92 1.12 -24.28
CA ASP A 30 15.85 1.21 -22.82
C ASP A 30 14.43 0.78 -22.39
N LEU A 31 14.29 -0.46 -21.91
CA LEU A 31 13.04 -0.98 -21.38
C LEU A 31 12.98 -0.72 -19.88
N ARG A 32 11.93 -0.03 -19.44
CA ARG A 32 11.64 0.20 -18.03
C ARG A 32 10.34 -0.47 -17.62
N LEU A 33 10.45 -1.37 -16.68
CA LEU A 33 9.29 -2.02 -16.08
C LEU A 33 8.73 -1.15 -14.94
N PHE A 34 7.41 -1.09 -14.82
CA PHE A 34 6.75 -0.44 -13.70
C PHE A 34 5.53 -1.24 -13.25
N ASN A 35 5.14 -1.05 -11.99
CA ASN A 35 3.94 -1.66 -11.41
C ASN A 35 3.06 -0.56 -10.82
N THR A 36 1.85 -0.39 -11.40
CA THR A 36 0.91 0.63 -10.94
C THR A 36 0.43 0.40 -9.51
N TYR A 37 0.34 -0.85 -9.06
CA TYR A 37 -0.05 -1.15 -7.67
C TYR A 37 1.06 -0.77 -6.69
N ASP A 38 2.33 -1.04 -7.03
CA ASP A 38 3.46 -0.64 -6.22
C ASP A 38 3.54 0.89 -6.12
N ASN A 39 3.46 1.59 -7.24
CA ASN A 39 3.48 3.06 -7.26
C ASN A 39 2.33 3.65 -6.44
N ALA A 40 1.10 3.12 -6.57
CA ALA A 40 -0.05 3.56 -5.80
C ALA A 40 0.14 3.34 -4.29
N ALA A 41 0.63 2.18 -3.90
CA ALA A 41 0.90 1.85 -2.50
C ALA A 41 1.96 2.77 -1.89
N ARG A 42 3.05 3.03 -2.61
CA ARG A 42 4.13 3.94 -2.18
C ARG A 42 3.65 5.39 -2.02
N LEU A 43 2.81 5.88 -2.95
CA LEU A 43 2.22 7.22 -2.84
C LEU A 43 1.29 7.32 -1.64
N LEU A 44 0.42 6.31 -1.41
CA LEU A 44 -0.47 6.28 -0.26
C LEU A 44 0.35 6.27 1.04
N VAL A 45 1.31 5.37 1.18
CA VAL A 45 2.11 5.23 2.41
C VAL A 45 2.86 6.53 2.73
N ARG A 46 3.36 7.25 1.73
CA ARG A 46 3.95 8.58 1.93
C ARG A 46 2.97 9.62 2.48
N SER A 47 1.68 9.46 2.19
CA SER A 47 0.63 10.35 2.71
C SER A 47 0.16 9.97 4.12
N LEU A 48 0.55 8.80 4.62
CA LEU A 48 0.31 8.39 6.00
C LEU A 48 1.29 9.12 6.91
N HIS A 49 0.74 9.73 7.95
CA HIS A 49 1.56 10.31 9.01
C HIS A 49 1.92 9.21 10.01
N LEU A 50 2.91 8.40 9.65
CA LEU A 50 3.44 7.40 10.57
C LEU A 50 4.18 8.11 11.71
N PRO A 51 4.01 7.69 12.97
CA PRO A 51 4.71 8.31 14.08
C PRO A 51 6.23 8.13 13.92
N PRO A 52 7.04 9.15 14.28
CA PRO A 52 8.47 9.17 13.99
C PRO A 52 9.32 8.26 14.89
N GLY A 53 8.71 7.52 15.81
CA GLY A 53 9.46 6.70 16.77
C GLY A 53 8.71 5.48 17.27
N PRO A 54 9.44 4.53 17.85
CA PRO A 54 8.92 3.25 18.32
C PRO A 54 8.04 3.34 19.58
N GLU A 55 8.05 4.47 20.26
CA GLU A 55 7.38 4.65 21.56
C GLU A 55 5.86 4.85 21.42
N ILE A 56 5.38 5.21 20.23
CA ILE A 56 3.98 5.48 19.97
C ILE A 56 3.39 4.33 19.16
N ASP A 57 2.42 3.62 19.74
CA ASP A 57 1.63 2.63 18.98
C ASP A 57 0.75 3.34 17.95
N PRO A 58 1.05 3.22 16.64
CA PRO A 58 0.27 3.89 15.61
C PRO A 58 -1.13 3.28 15.46
N GLY A 59 -1.38 2.15 16.09
CA GLY A 59 -2.60 1.37 15.91
C GLY A 59 -2.54 0.45 14.69
N ALA A 60 -3.66 -0.21 14.43
CA ALA A 60 -3.79 -1.11 13.29
C ALA A 60 -4.15 -0.34 12.00
N PHE A 61 -3.69 -0.85 10.86
CA PHE A 61 -4.17 -0.42 9.55
C PHE A 61 -5.22 -1.41 9.03
N VAL A 62 -6.30 -0.89 8.48
CA VAL A 62 -7.40 -1.72 7.95
C VAL A 62 -7.29 -1.80 6.43
N LEU A 63 -7.30 -3.02 5.89
CA LEU A 63 -7.35 -3.29 4.46
C LEU A 63 -8.67 -3.96 4.09
N VAL A 64 -9.38 -3.40 3.12
CA VAL A 64 -10.58 -3.99 2.52
C VAL A 64 -10.28 -4.41 1.09
N GLY A 65 -10.29 -5.72 0.84
CA GLY A 65 -9.85 -6.33 -0.41
C GLY A 65 -8.34 -6.62 -0.44
N PHE A 66 -7.98 -7.89 -0.60
CA PHE A 66 -6.60 -8.38 -0.57
C PHE A 66 -6.14 -8.98 -1.91
N GLY A 67 -6.65 -8.44 -3.03
CA GLY A 67 -6.08 -8.66 -4.35
C GLY A 67 -4.72 -7.98 -4.52
N GLY A 68 -4.18 -7.91 -5.75
CA GLY A 68 -2.85 -7.38 -6.02
C GLY A 68 -2.57 -6.00 -5.40
N MET A 69 -3.55 -5.08 -5.37
CA MET A 69 -3.39 -3.77 -4.74
C MET A 69 -3.27 -3.86 -3.21
N GLY A 70 -4.15 -4.65 -2.56
CA GLY A 70 -4.10 -4.84 -1.11
C GLY A 70 -2.80 -5.48 -0.66
N GLN A 71 -2.31 -6.47 -1.40
CA GLN A 71 -1.01 -7.12 -1.14
C GLN A 71 0.15 -6.12 -1.25
N GLN A 72 0.19 -5.31 -2.30
CA GLN A 72 1.22 -4.27 -2.44
C GLN A 72 1.17 -3.24 -1.33
N LEU A 73 -0.03 -2.84 -0.94
CA LEU A 73 -0.18 -1.87 0.14
C LEU A 73 0.30 -2.43 1.47
N LEU A 74 -0.02 -3.71 1.79
CA LEU A 74 0.51 -4.37 2.98
C LEU A 74 2.05 -4.38 2.96
N LEU A 75 2.67 -4.78 1.86
CA LEU A 75 4.13 -4.79 1.72
C LEU A 75 4.74 -3.41 1.96
N GLN A 76 4.16 -2.35 1.40
CA GLN A 76 4.68 -1.01 1.55
C GLN A 76 4.45 -0.44 2.97
N ILE A 77 3.34 -0.78 3.62
CA ILE A 77 3.09 -0.39 5.02
C ILE A 77 4.13 -1.04 5.94
N VAL A 78 4.39 -2.34 5.79
CA VAL A 78 5.39 -3.04 6.61
C VAL A 78 6.80 -2.50 6.37
N ARG A 79 7.15 -2.16 5.12
CA ARG A 79 8.45 -1.56 4.78
C ARG A 79 8.63 -0.16 5.35
N ALA A 80 7.57 0.60 5.44
CA ALA A 80 7.61 1.98 5.93
C ALA A 80 7.42 2.10 7.45
N ALA A 81 6.88 1.06 8.08
CA ALA A 81 6.70 1.06 9.52
C ALA A 81 8.06 1.07 10.21
N PRO A 82 8.29 1.99 11.17
CA PRO A 82 9.51 1.94 11.94
C PRO A 82 9.57 0.59 12.66
N ALA A 83 10.60 -0.18 12.37
CA ALA A 83 10.89 -1.40 13.09
C ALA A 83 11.29 -1.05 14.53
N ALA A 84 10.30 -0.84 15.38
CA ALA A 84 10.55 -0.81 16.80
C ALA A 84 11.01 -2.21 17.22
N LEU A 85 12.12 -2.30 17.90
CA LEU A 85 12.62 -3.56 18.47
C LEU A 85 11.47 -4.23 19.25
N GLY A 86 10.92 -5.29 18.69
CA GLY A 86 9.90 -6.13 19.31
C GLY A 86 8.42 -5.78 19.02
N SER A 87 8.09 -4.72 18.26
CA SER A 87 6.71 -4.44 17.87
C SER A 87 6.46 -4.81 16.40
N LYS A 88 5.39 -5.58 16.17
CA LYS A 88 4.95 -5.90 14.81
C LYS A 88 3.96 -4.86 14.31
N THR A 89 4.04 -4.54 13.02
CA THR A 89 3.01 -3.74 12.34
C THR A 89 1.70 -4.52 12.35
N ARG A 90 0.63 -3.92 12.88
CA ARG A 90 -0.69 -4.57 12.96
C ARG A 90 -1.55 -4.20 11.77
N ILE A 91 -2.09 -5.21 11.08
CA ILE A 91 -2.93 -5.03 9.90
C ILE A 91 -4.15 -5.94 10.02
N VAL A 92 -5.35 -5.41 9.79
CA VAL A 92 -6.59 -6.17 9.75
C VAL A 92 -7.09 -6.18 8.30
N VAL A 93 -7.19 -7.37 7.72
CA VAL A 93 -7.62 -7.58 6.33
C VAL A 93 -9.03 -8.12 6.32
N PHE A 94 -9.92 -7.41 5.63
CA PHE A 94 -11.26 -7.88 5.30
C PHE A 94 -11.31 -8.27 3.83
N ASP A 95 -11.52 -9.54 3.55
CA ASP A 95 -11.63 -10.06 2.19
C ASP A 95 -12.55 -11.26 2.15
N ARG A 96 -13.34 -11.42 1.09
CA ARG A 96 -14.24 -12.57 0.94
C ARG A 96 -13.52 -13.92 0.84
N ALA A 97 -12.30 -13.91 0.30
CA ALA A 97 -11.42 -15.08 0.16
C ALA A 97 -10.21 -15.01 1.10
N ALA A 98 -10.41 -14.48 2.32
CA ALA A 98 -9.37 -14.13 3.27
C ALA A 98 -8.37 -15.27 3.54
N GLU A 99 -8.85 -16.49 3.79
CA GLU A 99 -7.99 -17.64 4.09
C GLU A 99 -7.13 -18.04 2.88
N GLN A 100 -7.72 -18.11 1.69
CA GLN A 100 -6.98 -18.44 0.47
C GLN A 100 -5.92 -17.39 0.18
N HIS A 101 -6.27 -16.11 0.29
CA HIS A 101 -5.33 -15.02 0.06
C HIS A 101 -4.21 -14.99 1.10
N ARG A 102 -4.52 -15.26 2.37
CA ARG A 102 -3.53 -15.38 3.44
C ARG A 102 -2.48 -16.44 3.12
N ASP A 103 -2.95 -17.65 2.79
CA ASP A 103 -2.06 -18.80 2.58
C ASP A 103 -1.15 -18.56 1.36
N GLN A 104 -1.70 -18.09 0.25
CA GLN A 104 -0.92 -17.73 -0.94
C GLN A 104 0.11 -16.61 -0.65
N PHE A 105 -0.29 -15.60 0.11
CA PHE A 105 0.56 -14.47 0.41
C PHE A 105 1.73 -14.84 1.32
N PHE A 106 1.50 -15.57 2.40
CA PHE A 106 2.59 -16.00 3.28
C PHE A 106 3.45 -17.09 2.68
N GLN A 107 2.93 -17.88 1.75
CA GLN A 107 3.76 -18.79 0.95
C GLN A 107 4.75 -18.01 0.08
N ALA A 108 4.33 -16.90 -0.51
CA ALA A 108 5.18 -16.03 -1.33
C ALA A 108 6.15 -15.16 -0.49
N TYR A 109 5.73 -14.76 0.71
CA TYR A 109 6.47 -13.86 1.59
C TYR A 109 6.56 -14.38 3.03
N PRO A 110 7.24 -15.50 3.30
CA PRO A 110 7.24 -16.13 4.63
C PRO A 110 7.84 -15.24 5.72
N ALA A 111 8.84 -14.44 5.41
CA ALA A 111 9.46 -13.52 6.37
C ALA A 111 8.53 -12.44 6.92
N LEU A 112 7.42 -12.13 6.24
CA LEU A 112 6.47 -11.13 6.71
C LEU A 112 5.72 -11.55 7.97
N ALA A 113 5.58 -12.83 8.24
CA ALA A 113 4.98 -13.33 9.48
C ALA A 113 5.76 -12.93 10.75
N GLU A 114 7.06 -12.64 10.59
CA GLU A 114 7.91 -12.15 11.68
C GLU A 114 7.81 -10.64 11.87
N LEU A 115 7.52 -9.90 10.79
CA LEU A 115 7.53 -8.44 10.75
C LEU A 115 6.16 -7.81 11.00
N ALA A 116 5.09 -8.53 10.69
CA ALA A 116 3.73 -8.03 10.78
C ALA A 116 2.80 -9.00 11.51
N ASP A 117 1.86 -8.43 12.27
CA ASP A 117 0.72 -9.12 12.85
C ASP A 117 -0.49 -8.84 11.96
N VAL A 118 -0.83 -9.82 11.11
CA VAL A 118 -1.88 -9.67 10.09
C VAL A 118 -3.03 -10.61 10.40
N GLU A 119 -4.17 -10.00 10.73
CA GLU A 119 -5.42 -10.73 10.95
C GLU A 119 -6.26 -10.72 9.67
N PHE A 120 -6.60 -11.90 9.17
CA PHE A 120 -7.44 -12.07 7.98
C PHE A 120 -8.85 -12.49 8.38
N ILE A 121 -9.84 -11.75 7.91
CA ILE A 121 -11.27 -11.94 8.26
C ILE A 121 -12.07 -12.12 7.00
N GLY A 122 -12.72 -13.29 6.89
CA GLY A 122 -13.55 -13.67 5.76
C GLY A 122 -14.89 -12.91 5.77
N VAL A 123 -14.96 -11.78 5.07
CA VAL A 123 -16.18 -10.98 4.95
C VAL A 123 -16.17 -10.16 3.66
N ASP A 124 -17.33 -10.02 3.04
CA ASP A 124 -17.50 -9.16 1.87
C ASP A 124 -18.16 -7.83 2.26
N ILE A 125 -17.31 -6.81 2.46
CA ILE A 125 -17.75 -5.46 2.84
C ILE A 125 -18.52 -4.74 1.71
N SER A 126 -18.50 -5.25 0.47
CA SER A 126 -19.34 -4.70 -0.60
C SER A 126 -20.84 -4.92 -0.38
N HIS A 127 -21.20 -5.81 0.54
CA HIS A 127 -22.55 -6.05 0.98
C HIS A 127 -22.81 -5.34 2.32
N ASP A 128 -23.56 -4.23 2.29
CA ASP A 128 -23.91 -3.42 3.46
C ASP A 128 -25.03 -4.10 4.29
N THR A 129 -24.68 -5.20 4.96
CA THR A 129 -25.61 -5.91 5.84
C THR A 129 -25.23 -5.77 7.31
N PRO A 130 -26.20 -5.81 8.25
CA PRO A 130 -25.88 -5.73 9.68
C PRO A 130 -24.86 -6.77 10.12
N GLN A 131 -24.88 -7.97 9.55
CA GLN A 131 -23.98 -9.05 9.89
C GLN A 131 -22.52 -8.74 9.51
N VAL A 132 -22.31 -8.13 8.34
CA VAL A 132 -20.98 -7.66 7.90
C VAL A 132 -20.44 -6.65 8.90
N TRP A 133 -21.22 -5.66 9.28
CA TRP A 133 -20.78 -4.60 10.18
C TRP A 133 -20.58 -5.07 11.61
N LEU A 134 -21.36 -5.99 12.12
CA LEU A 134 -21.11 -6.64 13.41
C LEU A 134 -19.77 -7.37 13.41
N THR A 135 -19.38 -8.00 12.30
CA THR A 135 -18.07 -8.66 12.16
C THR A 135 -16.93 -7.65 12.15
N VAL A 136 -17.07 -6.58 11.36
CA VAL A 136 -16.09 -5.48 11.30
C VAL A 136 -15.94 -4.81 12.66
N GLU A 137 -17.04 -4.45 13.31
CA GLU A 137 -17.03 -3.82 14.62
C GLU A 137 -16.35 -4.69 15.68
N ARG A 138 -16.67 -5.98 15.70
CA ARG A 138 -16.05 -6.94 16.62
C ARG A 138 -14.54 -7.01 16.42
N ALA A 139 -14.08 -7.08 15.18
CA ALA A 139 -12.67 -7.14 14.83
C ALA A 139 -11.91 -5.86 15.21
N LEU A 140 -12.56 -4.71 15.11
CA LEU A 140 -11.94 -3.42 15.39
C LEU A 140 -12.12 -2.94 16.84
N ARG A 141 -12.91 -3.64 17.65
CA ARG A 141 -13.23 -3.22 19.03
C ARG A 141 -11.96 -3.08 19.88
N GLY A 142 -11.84 -1.93 20.56
CA GLY A 142 -10.73 -1.66 21.47
C GLY A 142 -9.36 -1.45 20.79
N ARG A 143 -9.28 -1.51 19.46
CA ARG A 143 -8.03 -1.32 18.72
C ARG A 143 -7.88 0.14 18.29
N PRO A 144 -6.78 0.83 18.60
CA PRO A 144 -6.47 2.09 17.92
C PRO A 144 -6.25 1.84 16.43
N LEU A 145 -6.71 2.78 15.59
CA LEU A 145 -6.58 2.69 14.14
C LEU A 145 -5.79 3.88 13.60
N MET A 146 -4.82 3.62 12.74
CA MET A 146 -4.06 4.67 12.05
C MET A 146 -4.63 5.03 10.68
N GLY A 147 -5.42 4.16 10.08
CA GLY A 147 -6.03 4.38 8.77
C GLY A 147 -6.73 3.14 8.23
N ALA A 148 -7.47 3.33 7.16
CA ALA A 148 -8.11 2.25 6.42
C ALA A 148 -7.97 2.47 4.91
N ALA A 149 -7.81 1.41 4.12
CA ALA A 149 -7.80 1.48 2.67
C ALA A 149 -8.73 0.44 2.04
N VAL A 150 -9.51 0.88 1.06
CA VAL A 150 -10.40 0.03 0.27
C VAL A 150 -9.79 -0.20 -1.11
N CYS A 151 -9.43 -1.46 -1.39
CA CYS A 151 -8.65 -1.91 -2.55
C CYS A 151 -9.42 -2.90 -3.43
N LEU A 152 -10.74 -2.74 -3.55
CA LEU A 152 -11.56 -3.61 -4.39
C LEU A 152 -11.28 -3.38 -5.88
N SER A 153 -11.58 -4.38 -6.71
CA SER A 153 -11.32 -4.35 -8.15
C SER A 153 -12.27 -3.44 -8.93
N SER A 154 -13.51 -3.28 -8.45
CA SER A 154 -14.52 -2.39 -9.02
C SER A 154 -14.49 -1.05 -8.31
N ASP A 155 -14.32 0.06 -9.05
CA ASP A 155 -14.32 1.41 -8.49
C ASP A 155 -15.67 1.75 -7.82
N GLN A 156 -16.80 1.25 -8.35
CA GLN A 156 -18.11 1.45 -7.74
C GLN A 156 -18.22 0.72 -6.39
N SER A 157 -17.84 -0.57 -6.35
CA SER A 157 -17.84 -1.35 -5.12
C SER A 157 -16.87 -0.77 -4.09
N ALA A 158 -15.71 -0.29 -4.55
CA ALA A 158 -14.72 0.34 -3.69
C ALA A 158 -15.26 1.62 -3.05
N LEU A 159 -15.87 2.49 -3.84
CA LEU A 159 -16.46 3.73 -3.34
C LEU A 159 -17.60 3.45 -2.37
N TYR A 160 -18.50 2.52 -2.70
CA TYR A 160 -19.59 2.14 -1.82
C TYR A 160 -19.09 1.59 -0.48
N ALA A 161 -18.16 0.63 -0.52
CA ALA A 161 -17.57 0.07 0.68
C ALA A 161 -16.82 1.13 1.52
N ALA A 162 -16.12 2.08 0.87
CA ALA A 162 -15.43 3.14 1.58
C ALA A 162 -16.38 4.13 2.28
N LEU A 163 -17.48 4.48 1.64
CA LEU A 163 -18.53 5.33 2.23
C LEU A 163 -19.21 4.64 3.41
N SER A 164 -19.55 3.35 3.26
CA SER A 164 -20.13 2.56 4.34
C SER A 164 -19.16 2.38 5.51
N LEU A 165 -17.89 2.07 5.22
CA LEU A 165 -16.84 1.98 6.26
C LEU A 165 -16.66 3.31 6.99
N ARG A 166 -16.64 4.42 6.26
CA ARG A 166 -16.51 5.76 6.84
C ARG A 166 -17.65 6.05 7.82
N ARG A 167 -18.91 5.80 7.40
CA ARG A 167 -20.07 5.97 8.24
C ARG A 167 -19.96 5.16 9.55
N HIS A 168 -19.62 3.88 9.45
CA HIS A 168 -19.47 3.04 10.64
C HIS A 168 -18.30 3.47 11.56
N LEU A 169 -17.21 3.95 10.99
CA LEU A 169 -16.13 4.53 11.80
C LEU A 169 -16.57 5.83 12.51
N ASP A 170 -17.45 6.63 11.90
CA ASP A 170 -18.03 7.81 12.53
C ASP A 170 -18.98 7.43 13.68
N ASP A 171 -19.82 6.42 13.46
CA ASP A 171 -20.73 5.87 14.50
C ASP A 171 -19.95 5.31 15.71
N LEU A 172 -18.75 4.77 15.48
CA LEU A 172 -17.83 4.32 16.54
C LEU A 172 -16.97 5.44 17.13
N ALA A 173 -17.29 6.70 16.88
CA ALA A 173 -16.53 7.88 17.30
C ALA A 173 -15.06 7.91 16.82
N ARG A 174 -14.73 7.17 15.75
CA ARG A 174 -13.39 7.11 15.14
C ARG A 174 -13.25 8.10 13.98
N VAL A 175 -13.72 9.28 14.21
CA VAL A 175 -13.79 10.35 13.22
C VAL A 175 -12.43 10.78 12.66
N HIS A 176 -11.34 10.58 13.40
CA HIS A 176 -9.98 10.95 13.02
C HIS A 176 -9.29 9.96 12.05
N VAL A 177 -9.83 8.73 11.90
CA VAL A 177 -9.23 7.69 11.07
C VAL A 177 -9.45 8.00 9.59
N PRO A 178 -8.42 8.25 8.77
CA PRO A 178 -8.58 8.47 7.35
C PRO A 178 -8.97 7.17 6.64
N VAL A 179 -9.90 7.26 5.69
CA VAL A 179 -10.28 6.17 4.80
C VAL A 179 -9.79 6.50 3.40
N PHE A 180 -8.96 5.64 2.85
CA PHE A 180 -8.47 5.74 1.49
C PHE A 180 -9.26 4.82 0.58
N VAL A 181 -9.69 5.30 -0.57
CA VAL A 181 -10.39 4.49 -1.57
C VAL A 181 -9.62 4.49 -2.88
N ARG A 182 -9.35 3.29 -3.38
CA ARG A 182 -8.73 3.14 -4.70
C ARG A 182 -9.76 3.32 -5.79
N LEU A 183 -9.56 4.33 -6.64
CA LEU A 183 -10.34 4.55 -7.86
C LEU A 183 -9.37 4.62 -9.05
N ALA A 184 -9.30 3.51 -9.81
CA ALA A 184 -8.29 3.36 -10.86
C ALA A 184 -8.71 4.01 -12.19
N ARG A 185 -9.99 3.96 -12.54
CA ARG A 185 -10.49 4.24 -13.89
C ARG A 185 -11.51 5.38 -13.96
N HIS A 186 -12.20 5.68 -12.88
CA HIS A 186 -13.33 6.60 -12.89
C HIS A 186 -12.98 7.91 -12.17
N ARG A 187 -12.30 8.81 -12.89
CA ARG A 187 -11.99 10.16 -12.39
C ARG A 187 -13.22 10.88 -11.84
N HIS A 188 -14.35 10.81 -12.56
CA HIS A 188 -15.59 11.46 -12.14
C HIS A 188 -16.15 10.90 -10.82
N LEU A 189 -15.93 9.60 -10.51
CA LEU A 189 -16.26 9.05 -9.19
C LEU A 189 -15.37 9.64 -8.10
N GLY A 190 -14.11 9.92 -8.40
CA GLY A 190 -13.20 10.63 -7.50
C GLY A 190 -13.63 12.06 -7.23
N GLU A 191 -14.08 12.78 -8.26
CA GLU A 191 -14.64 14.14 -8.14
C GLU A 191 -15.95 14.13 -7.36
N PHE A 192 -16.82 13.13 -7.60
CA PHE A 192 -18.05 12.92 -6.84
C PHE A 192 -17.76 12.59 -5.37
N ALA A 193 -16.83 11.69 -5.09
CA ALA A 193 -16.39 11.36 -3.73
C ALA A 193 -15.80 12.59 -3.03
N GLY A 194 -14.99 13.37 -3.73
CA GLY A 194 -14.50 14.67 -3.26
C GLY A 194 -15.60 15.71 -3.06
N GLY A 195 -16.65 15.67 -3.88
CA GLY A 195 -17.87 16.48 -3.72
C GLY A 195 -18.65 16.12 -2.47
N LEU A 196 -18.92 14.81 -2.26
CA LEU A 196 -19.57 14.30 -1.06
C LEU A 196 -18.76 14.60 0.20
N ALA A 197 -17.45 14.44 0.15
CA ALA A 197 -16.56 14.80 1.24
C ALA A 197 -16.60 16.31 1.56
N ARG A 198 -16.83 17.16 0.56
CA ARG A 198 -16.99 18.63 0.75
C ARG A 198 -18.32 19.01 1.36
N MET A 199 -19.38 18.26 1.14
CA MET A 199 -20.71 18.50 1.71
C MET A 199 -20.87 17.99 3.14
N SER A 200 -20.00 17.10 3.57
CA SER A 200 -19.96 16.51 4.92
C SER A 200 -18.83 17.15 5.74
N ILE A 201 -18.97 17.15 7.07
CA ILE A 201 -17.92 17.49 8.04
C ILE A 201 -16.66 16.60 7.86
N ALA A 202 -16.75 15.59 7.01
CA ALA A 202 -15.72 14.59 6.71
C ALA A 202 -14.68 15.02 5.63
N ARG A 203 -14.48 16.32 5.41
CA ARG A 203 -13.71 16.91 4.28
C ARG A 203 -12.31 16.28 4.07
N ASP A 204 -11.66 15.84 5.13
CA ASP A 204 -10.29 15.31 5.07
C ASP A 204 -10.19 13.81 5.36
N ARG A 205 -11.32 13.11 5.48
CA ARG A 205 -11.37 11.75 6.03
C ARG A 205 -11.58 10.65 4.98
N LEU A 206 -12.11 11.01 3.80
CA LEU A 206 -12.20 10.11 2.64
C LEU A 206 -11.25 10.63 1.55
N LYS A 207 -10.20 9.87 1.26
CA LYS A 207 -9.14 10.24 0.30
C LYS A 207 -9.12 9.24 -0.85
N VAL A 208 -9.08 9.75 -2.07
CA VAL A 208 -8.93 8.91 -3.28
C VAL A 208 -7.45 8.71 -3.57
N PHE A 209 -7.06 7.52 -3.99
CA PHE A 209 -5.71 7.19 -4.44
C PHE A 209 -5.70 6.22 -5.62
N GLY A 210 -4.56 6.09 -6.27
CA GLY A 210 -4.30 5.06 -7.28
C GLY A 210 -4.94 5.34 -8.64
N GLY A 211 -5.27 6.59 -8.93
CA GLY A 211 -5.72 7.02 -10.25
C GLY A 211 -4.60 6.91 -11.28
N LEU A 212 -4.91 6.34 -12.47
CA LEU A 212 -3.90 6.11 -13.52
C LEU A 212 -3.19 7.40 -13.96
N GLU A 213 -3.88 8.53 -13.99
CA GLU A 213 -3.28 9.83 -14.36
C GLU A 213 -2.15 10.25 -13.42
N GLU A 214 -2.29 9.96 -12.12
CA GLU A 214 -1.25 10.23 -11.14
C GLU A 214 -0.09 9.24 -11.26
N LEU A 215 -0.40 7.96 -11.45
CA LEU A 215 0.59 6.89 -11.48
C LEU A 215 1.45 6.87 -12.75
N LEU A 216 0.89 7.36 -13.86
CA LEU A 216 1.57 7.40 -15.18
C LEU A 216 2.29 8.72 -15.44
N ARG A 217 2.48 9.56 -14.44
CA ARG A 217 3.23 10.81 -14.58
C ARG A 217 4.69 10.54 -14.91
N PRO A 218 5.29 11.37 -15.80
CA PRO A 218 6.69 11.21 -16.20
C PRO A 218 7.67 11.26 -15.03
N ASP A 219 7.43 12.12 -14.03
CA ASP A 219 8.29 12.23 -12.86
C ASP A 219 8.29 10.95 -11.99
N ILE A 220 7.21 10.17 -12.02
CA ILE A 220 7.12 8.88 -11.33
C ILE A 220 7.79 7.78 -12.15
N LEU A 221 7.45 7.70 -13.46
CA LEU A 221 7.87 6.59 -14.31
C LEU A 221 9.30 6.71 -14.84
N LEU A 222 9.75 7.94 -15.17
CA LEU A 222 11.02 8.16 -15.82
C LEU A 222 12.08 8.73 -14.88
N GLU A 223 11.69 9.61 -13.98
CA GLU A 223 12.64 10.34 -13.11
C GLU A 223 12.87 9.66 -11.76
N GLY A 224 12.24 8.52 -11.50
CA GLY A 224 12.43 7.77 -10.25
C GLY A 224 12.06 8.55 -8.98
N LYS A 225 11.09 9.48 -9.07
CA LYS A 225 10.71 10.34 -7.94
C LYS A 225 10.39 9.57 -6.66
N LEU A 226 9.83 8.36 -6.81
CA LEU A 226 9.55 7.50 -5.67
C LEU A 226 10.80 6.89 -5.04
N ASP A 227 11.89 6.79 -5.78
CA ASP A 227 13.14 6.17 -5.33
C ASP A 227 14.20 7.16 -4.87
N ARG A 228 14.08 8.44 -5.22
CA ARG A 228 15.09 9.47 -4.93
C ARG A 228 15.56 9.48 -3.47
N LEU A 229 14.62 9.40 -2.52
CA LEU A 229 14.96 9.41 -1.11
C LEU A 229 15.74 8.14 -0.71
N ALA A 230 15.30 6.97 -1.18
CA ALA A 230 15.97 5.70 -0.93
C ALA A 230 17.39 5.70 -1.55
N ILE A 231 17.52 6.21 -2.77
CA ILE A 231 18.84 6.37 -3.44
C ILE A 231 19.74 7.29 -2.63
N THR A 232 19.24 8.45 -2.21
CA THR A 232 20.03 9.42 -1.41
C THR A 232 20.50 8.82 -0.08
N PHE A 233 19.63 8.09 0.62
CA PHE A 233 20.00 7.39 1.85
C PHE A 233 21.03 6.29 1.59
N HIS A 234 20.88 5.51 0.54
CA HIS A 234 21.83 4.48 0.17
C HIS A 234 23.20 5.05 -0.18
N GLU A 235 23.26 6.11 -0.98
CA GLU A 235 24.50 6.80 -1.31
C GLU A 235 25.18 7.39 -0.08
N HIS A 236 24.40 7.96 0.84
CA HIS A 236 24.94 8.47 2.10
C HIS A 236 25.49 7.34 2.97
N TRP A 237 24.76 6.23 3.08
CA TRP A 237 25.18 5.05 3.82
C TRP A 237 26.49 4.45 3.25
N LEU A 238 26.61 4.35 1.91
CA LEU A 238 27.84 3.88 1.26
C LEU A 238 29.06 4.76 1.60
N LYS A 239 28.87 6.06 1.77
CA LYS A 239 29.94 6.99 2.17
C LYS A 239 30.38 6.82 3.63
N LEU A 240 29.51 6.27 4.48
CA LEU A 240 29.80 6.03 5.89
C LEU A 240 30.48 4.68 6.16
N ILE A 241 30.51 3.77 5.18
CA ILE A 241 31.20 2.48 5.32
C ILE A 241 32.71 2.73 5.10
N PRO A 242 33.57 2.39 6.09
CA PRO A 242 35.01 2.51 5.91
C PRO A 242 35.48 1.61 4.76
N ALA A 243 36.32 2.16 3.88
CA ALA A 243 36.98 1.40 2.82
C ALA A 243 37.78 0.26 3.46
N GLY A 244 37.39 -1.00 3.23
CA GLY A 244 38.05 -2.19 3.78
C GLY A 244 37.18 -3.21 4.50
N ARG A 245 35.91 -2.93 4.75
CA ARG A 245 34.96 -4.01 5.06
C ARG A 245 34.32 -4.44 3.76
N ASP A 246 34.69 -5.61 3.27
CA ASP A 246 34.05 -6.26 2.14
C ASP A 246 32.55 -6.23 2.38
N GLY A 247 31.89 -5.33 1.67
CA GLY A 247 30.42 -5.25 1.67
C GLY A 247 29.92 -6.61 1.21
N GLY A 248 29.18 -7.29 2.08
CA GLY A 248 28.52 -8.52 1.71
C GLY A 248 27.71 -8.34 0.41
N PRO A 249 27.13 -9.41 -0.19
CA PRO A 249 26.52 -9.40 -1.53
C PRO A 249 25.39 -8.38 -1.76
N GLY A 250 25.09 -7.50 -0.79
CA GLY A 250 24.12 -6.41 -0.88
C GLY A 250 24.68 -5.02 -1.18
N ALA A 251 26.00 -4.81 -1.25
CA ALA A 251 26.61 -3.50 -1.49
C ALA A 251 26.75 -3.16 -2.99
N ARG A 252 25.73 -3.45 -3.79
CA ARG A 252 25.72 -3.05 -5.21
C ARG A 252 25.06 -1.69 -5.35
N ALA A 253 25.73 -0.80 -6.10
CA ALA A 253 25.20 0.52 -6.40
C ALA A 253 23.80 0.44 -7.05
N TRP A 254 22.90 1.24 -6.57
CA TRP A 254 21.59 1.47 -7.18
C TRP A 254 21.78 2.45 -8.35
N HIS A 255 21.86 1.94 -9.57
CA HIS A 255 21.89 2.77 -10.78
C HIS A 255 20.63 2.60 -11.58
#